data_07cd09b061efdf20cda3da4ab82c0db5
#
_entry.id   07cd09b061efdf20cda3da4ab82c0db5
#
_cell.length_a   1.000
_cell.length_b   1.000
_cell.length_c   1.000
_cell.angle_alpha   90.00
_cell.angle_beta   90.00
_cell.angle_gamma   90.00
#
_symmetry.space_group_name_H-M   'P 1'
#
loop_
_entity.id
_entity.type
_entity.pdbx_description
1 polymer ?
#
loop_
_entity_poly.entity_id
_entity_poly.type
_entity_poly.pdbx_seq_one_letter_code
_entity_poly.pdbx_strand_id
1 'polypeptide(L)'
;GKSTLSYNMALNISSQGIPVALFSLCESATQVTGRMLSNMSLTPYDLFKNENIKERQWAKLNWGANKLKNMPIYIEDTPSISPSMLHHKIGRLKLEHGIKIVFIDYFQLMNADEKKNSREEEIASILSELNIIAQRCQIPIVVVKMLNRMTNADETYRPDLSEFLKSERAIPSTICYLYRPNYYDRNLKGKKEEIVDFTVAKSPEEKTGTVQLKFYPDFFRFESIGNE
;
A
#
# COMPACT_ATOMS: atom_id res chain seq x y z
N GLY A 1 -2.79 -3.92 -7.62
CA GLY A 1 -3.38 -2.73 -6.99
C GLY A 1 -3.01 -2.54 -5.52
N LYS A 2 -2.20 -3.44 -4.89
CA LYS A 2 -1.86 -3.37 -3.46
C LYS A 2 -1.19 -2.06 -3.07
N SER A 3 -0.08 -1.71 -3.73
CA SER A 3 0.63 -0.43 -3.53
C SER A 3 -0.30 0.77 -3.73
N THR A 4 -1.09 0.71 -4.79
CA THR A 4 -2.09 1.76 -5.07
C THR A 4 -3.09 1.90 -3.93
N LEU A 5 -3.59 0.80 -3.37
CA LEU A 5 -4.51 0.85 -2.24
C LEU A 5 -3.85 1.44 -1.00
N SER A 6 -2.61 1.06 -0.68
CA SER A 6 -1.88 1.63 0.46
C SER A 6 -1.65 3.14 0.29
N TYR A 7 -1.35 3.61 -0.93
CA TYR A 7 -1.23 5.04 -1.20
C TYR A 7 -2.57 5.78 -1.07
N ASN A 8 -3.68 5.18 -1.49
CA ASN A 8 -5.02 5.75 -1.28
C ASN A 8 -5.37 5.83 0.21
N MET A 9 -5.05 4.79 0.99
CA MET A 9 -5.24 4.82 2.44
C MET A 9 -4.40 5.93 3.09
N ALA A 10 -3.12 6.05 2.70
CA ALA A 10 -2.23 7.11 3.19
C ALA A 10 -2.78 8.52 2.85
N LEU A 11 -3.26 8.73 1.62
CA LEU A 11 -3.91 9.98 1.20
C LEU A 11 -5.17 10.29 2.03
N ASN A 12 -6.05 9.29 2.21
CA ASN A 12 -7.29 9.48 2.95
C ASN A 12 -7.05 9.80 4.44
N ILE A 13 -6.10 9.11 5.06
CA ILE A 13 -5.71 9.34 6.45
C ILE A 13 -5.08 10.72 6.62
N SER A 14 -4.13 11.07 5.75
CA SER A 14 -3.44 12.36 5.83
C SER A 14 -4.34 13.55 5.47
N SER A 15 -5.38 13.35 4.65
CA SER A 15 -6.37 14.38 4.36
C SER A 15 -7.17 14.81 5.59
N GLN A 16 -7.18 13.99 6.64
CA GLN A 16 -7.76 14.30 7.96
C GLN A 16 -6.75 14.95 8.93
N GLY A 17 -5.58 15.33 8.42
CA GLY A 17 -4.52 15.94 9.23
C GLY A 17 -3.71 14.95 10.06
N ILE A 18 -3.89 13.63 9.86
CA ILE A 18 -3.16 12.58 10.58
C ILE A 18 -1.83 12.33 9.87
N PRO A 19 -0.66 12.50 10.55
CA PRO A 19 0.64 12.30 9.94
C PRO A 19 0.92 10.83 9.63
N VAL A 20 1.34 10.55 8.39
CA VAL A 20 1.59 9.22 7.83
C VAL A 20 3.05 9.10 7.40
N ALA A 21 3.70 7.98 7.71
CA ALA A 21 4.96 7.59 7.10
C ALA A 21 4.75 6.47 6.08
N LEU A 22 5.36 6.58 4.91
CA LEU A 22 5.33 5.59 3.84
C LEU A 22 6.75 5.20 3.46
N PHE A 23 7.11 3.95 3.75
CA PHE A 23 8.36 3.34 3.32
C PHE A 23 8.12 2.60 2.00
N SER A 24 8.59 3.18 0.90
CA SER A 24 8.51 2.60 -0.43
C SER A 24 9.83 1.94 -0.77
N LEU A 25 9.86 0.60 -0.74
CA LEU A 25 11.09 -0.17 -0.97
C LEU A 25 11.27 -0.57 -2.44
N CYS A 26 10.25 -0.37 -3.28
CA CYS A 26 10.25 -0.77 -4.69
C CYS A 26 10.08 0.39 -5.67
N GLU A 27 9.62 1.55 -5.22
CA GLU A 27 9.41 2.73 -6.06
C GLU A 27 10.06 3.95 -5.41
N SER A 28 10.62 4.85 -6.23
CA SER A 28 11.17 6.10 -5.72
C SER A 28 10.09 7.03 -5.17
N ALA A 29 10.46 7.91 -4.26
CA ALA A 29 9.57 8.94 -3.72
C ALA A 29 8.91 9.78 -4.83
N THR A 30 9.64 10.04 -5.92
CA THR A 30 9.11 10.74 -7.10
C THR A 30 7.99 9.94 -7.77
N GLN A 31 8.16 8.62 -7.95
CA GLN A 31 7.13 7.75 -8.56
C GLN A 31 5.88 7.68 -7.67
N VAL A 32 6.07 7.48 -6.36
CA VAL A 32 4.98 7.46 -5.37
C VAL A 32 4.21 8.78 -5.38
N THR A 33 4.93 9.91 -5.31
CA THR A 33 4.34 11.25 -5.35
C THR A 33 3.59 11.51 -6.65
N GLY A 34 4.14 11.07 -7.79
CA GLY A 34 3.47 11.17 -9.09
C GLY A 34 2.15 10.40 -9.14
N ARG A 35 2.09 9.18 -8.56
CA ARG A 35 0.84 8.41 -8.46
C ARG A 35 -0.17 9.08 -7.52
N MET A 36 0.29 9.60 -6.40
CA MET A 36 -0.56 10.35 -5.47
C MET A 36 -1.11 11.62 -6.13
N LEU A 37 -0.28 12.31 -6.91
CA LEU A 37 -0.70 13.49 -7.67
C LEU A 37 -1.73 13.14 -8.76
N SER A 38 -1.53 12.02 -9.48
CA SER A 38 -2.50 11.50 -10.44
C SER A 38 -3.86 11.25 -9.79
N ASN A 39 -3.85 10.62 -8.61
CA ASN A 39 -5.04 10.35 -7.82
C ASN A 39 -5.78 11.64 -7.41
N MET A 40 -5.04 12.61 -6.87
CA MET A 40 -5.61 13.85 -6.36
C MET A 40 -6.15 14.76 -7.46
N SER A 41 -5.44 14.85 -8.58
CA SER A 41 -5.79 15.75 -9.70
C SER A 41 -6.77 15.13 -10.69
N LEU A 42 -7.05 13.82 -10.60
CA LEU A 42 -7.79 13.06 -11.60
C LEU A 42 -7.20 13.24 -13.00
N THR A 43 -5.87 13.25 -13.08
CA THR A 43 -5.12 13.35 -14.32
C THR A 43 -4.39 12.03 -14.57
N PRO A 44 -4.58 11.36 -15.73
CA PRO A 44 -3.94 10.10 -16.01
C PRO A 44 -2.42 10.16 -15.85
N TYR A 45 -1.85 9.18 -15.15
CA TYR A 45 -0.41 9.16 -14.83
C TYR A 45 0.49 9.13 -16.08
N ASP A 46 0.02 8.50 -17.16
CA ASP A 46 0.79 8.45 -18.41
C ASP A 46 0.99 9.81 -19.06
N LEU A 47 0.13 10.80 -18.74
CA LEU A 47 0.33 12.18 -19.20
C LEU A 47 1.55 12.85 -18.56
N PHE A 48 2.00 12.39 -17.40
CA PHE A 48 3.22 12.94 -16.74
C PHE A 48 4.51 12.62 -17.51
N LYS A 49 4.44 11.63 -18.42
CA LYS A 49 5.55 11.25 -19.31
C LYS A 49 5.56 12.04 -20.62
N ASN A 50 4.46 12.74 -20.90
CA ASN A 50 4.25 13.45 -22.15
C ASN A 50 4.46 14.96 -21.96
N GLU A 51 5.24 15.57 -22.83
CA GLU A 51 5.51 17.02 -22.80
C GLU A 51 4.28 17.89 -23.16
N ASN A 52 3.23 17.28 -23.73
CA ASN A 52 2.05 17.98 -24.24
C ASN A 52 0.87 17.97 -23.25
N ILE A 53 1.07 18.49 -22.06
CA ILE A 53 0.00 18.66 -21.07
C ILE A 53 -0.80 19.92 -21.44
N LYS A 54 -2.12 19.76 -21.65
CA LYS A 54 -3.03 20.88 -21.96
C LYS A 54 -3.21 21.79 -20.72
N GLU A 55 -3.50 23.07 -20.96
CA GLU A 55 -3.69 24.07 -19.89
C GLU A 55 -4.68 23.64 -18.81
N ARG A 56 -5.82 23.07 -19.20
CA ARG A 56 -6.82 22.53 -18.26
C ARG A 56 -6.27 21.41 -17.36
N GLN A 57 -5.35 20.61 -17.88
CA GLN A 57 -4.71 19.54 -17.11
C GLN A 57 -3.69 20.11 -16.15
N TRP A 58 -2.94 21.14 -16.59
CA TRP A 58 -2.03 21.89 -15.72
C TRP A 58 -2.76 22.49 -14.52
N ALA A 59 -3.93 23.10 -14.72
CA ALA A 59 -4.73 23.65 -13.63
C ALA A 59 -5.10 22.58 -12.60
N LYS A 60 -5.51 21.37 -13.05
CA LYS A 60 -5.82 20.24 -12.17
C LYS A 60 -4.59 19.73 -11.42
N LEU A 61 -3.45 19.62 -12.12
CA LEU A 61 -2.19 19.19 -11.51
C LEU A 61 -1.72 20.16 -10.43
N ASN A 62 -1.76 21.47 -10.72
CA ASN A 62 -1.40 22.49 -9.75
C ASN A 62 -2.30 22.47 -8.51
N TRP A 63 -3.60 22.28 -8.69
CA TRP A 63 -4.53 22.10 -7.58
C TRP A 63 -4.21 20.87 -6.74
N GLY A 64 -3.98 19.72 -7.40
CA GLY A 64 -3.61 18.48 -6.72
C GLY A 64 -2.27 18.59 -5.98
N ALA A 65 -1.26 19.23 -6.61
CA ALA A 65 0.05 19.45 -6.02
C ALA A 65 -0.03 20.37 -4.78
N ASN A 66 -0.81 21.44 -4.84
CA ASN A 66 -1.03 22.32 -3.70
C ASN A 66 -1.73 21.61 -2.52
N LYS A 67 -2.69 20.74 -2.82
CA LYS A 67 -3.30 19.90 -1.78
C LYS A 67 -2.29 18.91 -1.18
N LEU A 68 -1.57 18.18 -2.02
CA LEU A 68 -0.63 17.14 -1.59
C LEU A 68 0.51 17.76 -0.76
N LYS A 69 1.02 18.93 -1.14
CA LYS A 69 2.06 19.66 -0.40
C LYS A 69 1.69 19.95 1.06
N ASN A 70 0.41 20.14 1.34
CA ASN A 70 -0.09 20.47 2.68
C ASN A 70 -0.52 19.20 3.48
N MET A 71 -0.41 18.02 2.91
CA MET A 71 -0.70 16.78 3.60
C MET A 71 0.52 16.28 4.37
N PRO A 72 0.35 15.87 5.64
CA PRO A 72 1.44 15.34 6.45
C PRO A 72 1.78 13.88 6.05
N ILE A 73 2.35 13.70 4.86
CA ILE A 73 2.84 12.41 4.34
C ILE A 73 4.34 12.48 4.21
N TYR A 74 5.04 11.56 4.85
CA TYR A 74 6.50 11.46 4.85
C TYR A 74 6.90 10.19 4.11
N ILE A 75 7.53 10.35 2.94
CA ILE A 75 7.92 9.25 2.07
C ILE A 75 9.41 8.99 2.24
N GLU A 76 9.74 7.73 2.52
CA GLU A 76 11.10 7.21 2.60
C GLU A 76 11.26 6.10 1.54
N ASP A 77 12.19 6.27 0.62
CA ASP A 77 12.44 5.33 -0.48
C ASP A 77 13.82 4.65 -0.39
N THR A 78 14.33 4.51 0.83
CA THR A 78 15.59 3.81 1.09
C THR A 78 15.40 2.31 0.78
N PRO A 79 16.11 1.75 -0.20
CA PRO A 79 16.01 0.32 -0.51
C PRO A 79 16.61 -0.54 0.60
N SER A 80 16.14 -1.78 0.70
CA SER A 80 16.76 -2.82 1.57
C SER A 80 16.88 -2.42 3.04
N ILE A 81 15.83 -1.84 3.60
CA ILE A 81 15.80 -1.47 5.03
C ILE A 81 15.64 -2.70 5.92
N SER A 82 16.36 -2.74 7.05
CA SER A 82 16.17 -3.74 8.10
C SER A 82 15.21 -3.23 9.19
N PRO A 83 14.64 -4.13 10.03
CA PRO A 83 13.77 -3.73 11.14
C PRO A 83 14.43 -2.75 12.10
N SER A 84 15.71 -2.92 12.43
CA SER A 84 16.44 -2.00 13.30
C SER A 84 16.56 -0.61 12.69
N MET A 85 16.92 -0.51 11.41
CA MET A 85 16.98 0.76 10.68
C MET A 85 15.61 1.41 10.60
N LEU A 86 14.55 0.61 10.33
CA LEU A 86 13.18 1.08 10.31
C LEU A 86 12.76 1.66 11.66
N HIS A 87 13.09 0.97 12.76
CA HIS A 87 12.80 1.45 14.12
C HIS A 87 13.40 2.83 14.39
N HIS A 88 14.67 3.03 14.03
CA HIS A 88 15.33 4.33 14.16
C HIS A 88 14.64 5.43 13.34
N LYS A 89 14.28 5.12 12.08
CA LYS A 89 13.58 6.07 11.20
C LYS A 89 12.17 6.40 11.74
N ILE A 90 11.41 5.41 12.20
CA ILE A 90 10.10 5.63 12.84
C ILE A 90 10.23 6.50 14.08
N GLY A 91 11.23 6.23 14.94
CA GLY A 91 11.50 7.02 16.13
C GLY A 91 11.76 8.49 15.80
N ARG A 92 12.61 8.75 14.81
CA ARG A 92 12.89 10.10 14.31
C ARG A 92 11.64 10.78 13.76
N LEU A 93 10.92 10.14 12.85
CA LEU A 93 9.71 10.70 12.25
C LEU A 93 8.59 10.94 13.29
N LYS A 94 8.52 10.10 14.32
CA LYS A 94 7.58 10.30 15.43
C LYS A 94 7.92 11.55 16.25
N LEU A 95 9.21 11.77 16.53
CA LEU A 95 9.66 12.95 17.28
C LEU A 95 9.52 14.24 16.48
N GLU A 96 9.93 14.22 15.21
CA GLU A 96 9.96 15.42 14.36
C GLU A 96 8.58 15.80 13.82
N HIS A 97 7.75 14.81 13.52
CA HIS A 97 6.52 15.01 12.75
C HIS A 97 5.26 14.39 13.39
N GLY A 98 5.42 13.67 14.49
CA GLY A 98 4.30 13.08 15.22
C GLY A 98 3.53 12.02 14.44
N ILE A 99 4.20 11.23 13.58
CA ILE A 99 3.53 10.20 12.76
C ILE A 99 2.66 9.28 13.59
N LYS A 100 1.52 8.86 13.04
CA LYS A 100 0.51 8.04 13.71
C LYS A 100 0.30 6.68 13.06
N ILE A 101 0.77 6.49 11.84
CA ILE A 101 0.67 5.22 11.09
C ILE A 101 1.84 5.10 10.13
N VAL A 102 2.28 3.86 9.91
CA VAL A 102 3.37 3.53 9.00
C VAL A 102 2.87 2.54 7.94
N PHE A 103 3.20 2.80 6.67
CA PHE A 103 3.03 1.86 5.56
C PHE A 103 4.39 1.39 5.06
N ILE A 104 4.50 0.09 4.72
CA ILE A 104 5.71 -0.51 4.13
C ILE A 104 5.32 -1.23 2.84
N ASP A 105 5.82 -0.76 1.70
CA ASP A 105 5.50 -1.28 0.36
C ASP A 105 6.78 -1.67 -0.39
N TYR A 106 7.10 -2.96 -0.54
CA TYR A 106 6.50 -4.13 0.11
C TYR A 106 7.54 -4.85 0.98
N PHE A 107 7.10 -5.41 2.09
CA PHE A 107 7.99 -5.88 3.15
C PHE A 107 8.93 -7.03 2.76
N GLN A 108 8.62 -7.77 1.71
CA GLN A 108 9.53 -8.82 1.20
C GLN A 108 10.86 -8.29 0.63
N LEU A 109 11.01 -6.98 0.45
CA LEU A 109 12.28 -6.34 0.12
C LEU A 109 13.10 -5.92 1.36
N MET A 110 12.56 -6.12 2.55
CA MET A 110 13.33 -5.95 3.79
C MET A 110 14.32 -7.09 3.96
N ASN A 111 15.42 -6.80 4.62
CA ASN A 111 16.41 -7.78 5.08
C ASN A 111 16.28 -7.94 6.60
N ALA A 112 16.40 -9.17 7.11
CA ALA A 112 16.51 -9.36 8.54
C ALA A 112 17.82 -8.75 9.06
N ASP A 113 17.84 -8.31 10.32
CA ASP A 113 19.05 -7.76 10.96
C ASP A 113 20.14 -8.84 11.10
N GLU A 114 19.73 -10.10 11.20
CA GLU A 114 20.63 -11.24 11.25
C GLU A 114 20.35 -12.23 10.12
N LYS A 115 21.39 -12.88 9.63
CA LYS A 115 21.26 -13.94 8.62
C LYS A 115 20.47 -15.12 9.17
N LYS A 116 19.45 -15.56 8.43
CA LYS A 116 18.63 -16.73 8.74
C LYS A 116 18.94 -17.89 7.80
N ASN A 117 18.56 -19.12 8.20
CA ASN A 117 18.84 -20.33 7.43
C ASN A 117 17.88 -20.50 6.25
N SER A 118 16.70 -19.93 6.32
CA SER A 118 15.71 -19.98 5.26
C SER A 118 14.97 -18.67 5.09
N ARG A 119 14.35 -18.50 3.92
CA ARG A 119 13.51 -17.31 3.63
C ARG A 119 12.27 -17.27 4.53
N GLU A 120 11.72 -18.42 4.93
CA GLU A 120 10.60 -18.49 5.86
C GLU A 120 10.98 -17.97 7.25
N GLU A 121 12.14 -18.37 7.75
CA GLU A 121 12.67 -17.88 9.03
C GLU A 121 12.96 -16.37 8.97
N GLU A 122 13.51 -15.90 7.86
CA GLU A 122 13.76 -14.48 7.66
C GLU A 122 12.47 -13.65 7.68
N ILE A 123 11.44 -14.09 6.95
CA ILE A 123 10.11 -13.45 6.94
C ILE A 123 9.48 -13.47 8.34
N ALA A 124 9.57 -14.59 9.06
CA ALA A 124 9.04 -14.69 10.41
C ALA A 124 9.75 -13.73 11.38
N SER A 125 11.08 -13.63 11.28
CA SER A 125 11.88 -12.69 12.07
C SER A 125 11.47 -11.25 11.80
N ILE A 126 11.42 -10.85 10.53
CA ILE A 126 11.03 -9.49 10.11
C ILE A 126 9.64 -9.15 10.67
N LEU A 127 8.64 -10.01 10.48
CA LEU A 127 7.28 -9.77 10.95
C LEU A 127 7.20 -9.67 12.49
N SER A 128 7.93 -10.53 13.21
CA SER A 128 8.01 -10.47 14.67
C SER A 128 8.60 -9.15 15.15
N GLU A 129 9.67 -8.70 14.52
CA GLU A 129 10.31 -7.44 14.86
C GLU A 129 9.43 -6.24 14.52
N LEU A 130 8.74 -6.26 13.36
CA LEU A 130 7.77 -5.22 13.01
C LEU A 130 6.62 -5.13 14.02
N ASN A 131 6.14 -6.27 14.53
CA ASN A 131 5.13 -6.30 15.58
C ASN A 131 5.64 -5.69 16.89
N ILE A 132 6.89 -5.99 17.30
CA ILE A 132 7.54 -5.40 18.47
C ILE A 132 7.70 -3.88 18.28
N ILE A 133 8.12 -3.43 17.11
CA ILE A 133 8.28 -2.00 16.80
C ILE A 133 6.92 -1.29 16.89
N ALA A 134 5.87 -1.87 16.29
CA ALA A 134 4.53 -1.30 16.35
C ALA A 134 4.05 -1.11 17.79
N GLN A 135 4.27 -2.11 18.67
CA GLN A 135 3.91 -2.05 20.09
C GLN A 135 4.74 -1.02 20.85
N ARG A 136 6.07 -1.02 20.68
CA ARG A 136 6.97 -0.09 21.39
C ARG A 136 6.73 1.36 20.97
N CYS A 137 6.52 1.58 19.69
CA CYS A 137 6.24 2.90 19.17
C CYS A 137 4.78 3.33 19.36
N GLN A 138 3.88 2.40 19.73
CA GLN A 138 2.42 2.64 19.78
C GLN A 138 1.89 3.23 18.44
N ILE A 139 2.35 2.67 17.33
CA ILE A 139 1.98 3.10 15.98
C ILE A 139 1.62 1.85 15.18
N PRO A 140 0.43 1.78 14.54
CA PRO A 140 0.11 0.70 13.63
C PRO A 140 1.05 0.69 12.43
N ILE A 141 1.49 -0.51 12.03
CA ILE A 141 2.32 -0.75 10.85
C ILE A 141 1.51 -1.58 9.87
N VAL A 142 1.28 -1.05 8.69
CA VAL A 142 0.62 -1.73 7.57
C VAL A 142 1.68 -2.19 6.60
N VAL A 143 1.77 -3.50 6.38
CA VAL A 143 2.72 -4.08 5.43
C VAL A 143 2.01 -4.56 4.17
N VAL A 144 2.58 -4.24 3.02
CA VAL A 144 2.11 -4.75 1.73
C VAL A 144 2.90 -6.01 1.40
N LYS A 145 2.18 -7.07 1.02
CA LYS A 145 2.76 -8.34 0.55
C LYS A 145 2.39 -8.59 -0.90
N MET A 146 3.35 -9.06 -1.68
CA MET A 146 3.10 -9.64 -2.99
C MET A 146 2.87 -11.14 -2.84
N LEU A 147 1.70 -11.63 -3.29
CA LEU A 147 1.42 -13.06 -3.35
C LEU A 147 2.15 -13.66 -4.55
N ASN A 148 2.69 -14.85 -4.38
CA ASN A 148 3.29 -15.59 -5.48
C ASN A 148 2.18 -16.00 -6.46
N ARG A 149 2.37 -15.74 -7.75
CA ARG A 149 1.46 -16.25 -8.76
C ARG A 149 1.62 -17.75 -8.82
N MET A 150 0.55 -18.49 -8.57
CA MET A 150 0.52 -19.89 -8.96
C MET A 150 0.51 -19.94 -10.50
N THR A 151 1.45 -20.67 -11.07
CA THR A 151 1.65 -20.78 -12.53
C THR A 151 0.46 -21.40 -13.27
N ASN A 152 -0.49 -21.98 -12.54
CA ASN A 152 -1.70 -22.64 -13.05
C ASN A 152 -2.99 -22.05 -12.48
N ALA A 153 -2.97 -20.74 -12.08
CA ALA A 153 -4.17 -20.11 -11.55
C ALA A 153 -5.24 -20.02 -12.65
N ASP A 154 -6.36 -20.70 -12.44
CA ASP A 154 -7.60 -20.52 -13.20
C ASP A 154 -8.01 -19.04 -13.18
N GLU A 155 -8.74 -18.60 -14.19
CA GLU A 155 -9.28 -17.24 -14.30
C GLU A 155 -10.18 -16.85 -13.10
N THR A 156 -10.61 -17.84 -12.31
CA THR A 156 -11.44 -17.70 -11.11
C THR A 156 -10.65 -17.65 -9.81
N TYR A 157 -9.31 -17.71 -9.88
CA TYR A 157 -8.47 -17.80 -8.70
C TYR A 157 -8.62 -16.58 -7.78
N ARG A 158 -9.15 -16.85 -6.58
CA ARG A 158 -9.25 -15.87 -5.50
C ARG A 158 -8.20 -16.17 -4.42
N PRO A 159 -7.43 -15.18 -3.96
CA PRO A 159 -6.51 -15.37 -2.85
C PRO A 159 -7.23 -15.87 -1.60
N ASP A 160 -6.57 -16.73 -0.83
CA ASP A 160 -7.03 -17.15 0.49
C ASP A 160 -5.87 -17.21 1.51
N LEU A 161 -6.19 -17.53 2.76
CA LEU A 161 -5.19 -17.60 3.82
C LEU A 161 -4.16 -18.72 3.65
N SER A 162 -4.42 -19.73 2.81
CA SER A 162 -3.47 -20.83 2.57
C SER A 162 -2.20 -20.37 1.86
N GLU A 163 -2.26 -19.25 1.13
CA GLU A 163 -1.12 -18.66 0.43
C GLU A 163 -0.13 -17.94 1.35
N PHE A 164 -0.49 -17.79 2.61
CA PHE A 164 0.36 -17.16 3.61
C PHE A 164 1.12 -18.22 4.41
N LEU A 165 2.39 -18.00 4.67
CA LEU A 165 3.18 -18.83 5.58
C LEU A 165 2.54 -18.84 6.97
N LYS A 166 2.85 -19.88 7.76
CA LYS A 166 2.31 -20.01 9.12
C LYS A 166 2.58 -18.75 9.97
N SER A 167 3.78 -18.19 9.90
CA SER A 167 4.18 -16.96 10.57
C SER A 167 3.40 -15.74 10.07
N GLU A 168 3.19 -15.65 8.76
CA GLU A 168 2.43 -14.55 8.15
C GLU A 168 0.94 -14.58 8.52
N ARG A 169 0.40 -15.74 8.90
CA ARG A 169 -0.97 -15.87 9.42
C ARG A 169 -1.05 -15.60 10.92
N ALA A 170 -0.02 -15.99 11.67
CA ALA A 170 -0.03 -15.94 13.12
C ALA A 170 0.26 -14.53 13.66
N ILE A 171 1.31 -13.88 13.15
CA ILE A 171 1.85 -12.64 13.71
C ILE A 171 0.95 -11.42 13.48
N PRO A 172 0.51 -11.09 12.26
CA PRO A 172 -0.34 -9.92 12.04
C PRO A 172 -1.69 -10.05 12.74
N SER A 173 -2.15 -8.97 13.38
CA SER A 173 -3.49 -8.92 13.99
C SER A 173 -4.60 -8.90 12.92
N THR A 174 -4.33 -8.29 11.77
CA THR A 174 -5.29 -8.16 10.67
C THR A 174 -4.63 -8.60 9.37
N ILE A 175 -5.37 -9.35 8.55
CA ILE A 175 -4.95 -9.76 7.20
C ILE A 175 -6.06 -9.40 6.23
N CYS A 176 -5.68 -8.66 5.19
CA CYS A 176 -6.57 -8.32 4.10
C CYS A 176 -5.95 -8.70 2.77
N TYR A 177 -6.79 -9.01 1.79
CA TYR A 177 -6.33 -9.19 0.41
C TYR A 177 -7.24 -8.51 -0.59
N LEU A 178 -6.64 -8.20 -1.71
CA LEU A 178 -7.26 -7.51 -2.82
C LEU A 178 -7.32 -8.45 -4.01
N TYR A 179 -8.51 -8.66 -4.55
CA TYR A 179 -8.73 -9.44 -5.76
C TYR A 179 -9.32 -8.57 -6.86
N ARG A 180 -8.66 -8.59 -8.03
CA ARG A 180 -9.07 -7.83 -9.22
C ARG A 180 -9.47 -8.80 -10.33
N PRO A 181 -10.77 -9.09 -10.52
CA PRO A 181 -11.23 -10.00 -11.58
C PRO A 181 -10.72 -9.60 -12.97
N ASN A 182 -10.80 -8.31 -13.29
CA ASN A 182 -10.37 -7.76 -14.58
C ASN A 182 -8.89 -7.97 -14.91
N TYR A 183 -8.06 -8.22 -13.90
CA TYR A 183 -6.65 -8.49 -14.11
C TYR A 183 -6.41 -9.88 -14.73
N TYR A 184 -7.27 -10.83 -14.43
CA TYR A 184 -7.18 -12.24 -14.85
C TYR A 184 -7.99 -12.48 -16.13
N ASP A 185 -9.17 -11.86 -16.28
CA ASP A 185 -10.02 -11.99 -17.46
C ASP A 185 -9.54 -11.05 -18.59
N ARG A 186 -9.10 -11.66 -19.69
CA ARG A 186 -8.62 -10.92 -20.89
C ARG A 186 -9.70 -10.05 -21.51
N ASN A 187 -10.98 -10.45 -21.44
CA ASN A 187 -12.10 -9.71 -22.01
C ASN A 187 -12.44 -8.44 -21.21
N LEU A 188 -11.98 -8.36 -19.98
CA LEU A 188 -12.24 -7.23 -19.06
C LEU A 188 -11.05 -6.27 -18.97
N LYS A 189 -9.92 -6.58 -19.61
CA LYS A 189 -8.73 -5.71 -19.59
C LYS A 189 -8.98 -4.37 -20.29
N GLY A 190 -8.38 -3.31 -19.73
CA GLY A 190 -8.44 -1.96 -20.33
C GLY A 190 -9.72 -1.19 -20.04
N LYS A 191 -10.58 -1.65 -19.14
CA LYS A 191 -11.71 -0.86 -18.65
C LYS A 191 -11.21 0.33 -17.85
N LYS A 192 -11.87 1.48 -18.03
CA LYS A 192 -11.58 2.71 -17.26
C LYS A 192 -11.94 2.61 -15.78
N GLU A 193 -12.87 1.70 -15.46
CA GLU A 193 -13.34 1.41 -14.11
C GLU A 193 -13.39 -0.10 -13.91
N GLU A 194 -12.89 -0.56 -12.79
CA GLU A 194 -12.90 -1.97 -12.39
C GLU A 194 -13.56 -2.11 -11.02
N ILE A 195 -14.32 -3.20 -10.84
CA ILE A 195 -14.79 -3.60 -9.51
C ILE A 195 -13.75 -4.55 -8.92
N VAL A 196 -13.39 -4.31 -7.68
CA VAL A 196 -12.33 -5.00 -6.96
C VAL A 196 -12.86 -5.46 -5.62
N ASP A 197 -12.62 -6.73 -5.28
CA ASP A 197 -12.98 -7.26 -3.96
C ASP A 197 -11.84 -6.97 -2.97
N PHE A 198 -12.18 -6.32 -1.86
CA PHE A 198 -11.31 -6.15 -0.70
C PHE A 198 -11.84 -7.01 0.43
N THR A 199 -11.07 -8.03 0.81
CA THR A 199 -11.47 -9.01 1.81
C THR A 199 -10.66 -8.84 3.08
N VAL A 200 -11.34 -8.69 4.22
CA VAL A 200 -10.75 -8.86 5.56
C VAL A 200 -10.84 -10.34 5.90
N ALA A 201 -9.70 -11.03 5.88
CA ALA A 201 -9.61 -12.47 6.11
C ALA A 201 -9.27 -12.83 7.57
N LYS A 202 -8.65 -11.91 8.30
CA LYS A 202 -8.37 -12.00 9.74
C LYS A 202 -8.55 -10.64 10.37
N SER A 203 -9.16 -10.61 11.55
CA SER A 203 -9.38 -9.40 12.35
C SER A 203 -9.34 -9.76 13.84
N PRO A 204 -8.86 -8.88 14.73
CA PRO A 204 -8.90 -9.08 16.18
C PRO A 204 -10.32 -9.28 16.73
N GLU A 205 -11.31 -8.67 16.08
CA GLU A 205 -12.73 -8.77 16.48
C GLU A 205 -13.45 -9.94 15.81
N GLU A 206 -12.72 -10.81 15.11
CA GLU A 206 -13.26 -11.93 14.31
C GLU A 206 -14.27 -11.50 13.21
N LYS A 207 -14.39 -10.21 12.97
CA LYS A 207 -15.21 -9.64 11.89
C LYS A 207 -14.46 -9.78 10.57
N THR A 208 -14.84 -10.75 9.78
CA THR A 208 -14.31 -11.00 8.45
C THR A 208 -15.39 -10.72 7.40
N GLY A 209 -14.97 -10.49 6.16
CA GLY A 209 -15.92 -10.25 5.08
C GLY A 209 -15.27 -9.58 3.89
N THR A 210 -16.05 -9.42 2.84
CA THR A 210 -15.61 -8.80 1.58
C THR A 210 -16.48 -7.57 1.29
N VAL A 211 -15.81 -6.47 0.94
CA VAL A 211 -16.44 -5.28 0.40
C VAL A 211 -15.93 -5.03 -1.01
N GLN A 212 -16.79 -4.45 -1.85
CA GLN A 212 -16.39 -4.08 -3.20
C GLN A 212 -15.95 -2.61 -3.26
N LEU A 213 -14.90 -2.38 -4.03
CA LEU A 213 -14.36 -1.05 -4.31
C LEU A 213 -14.38 -0.81 -5.82
N LYS A 214 -14.58 0.43 -6.23
CA LYS A 214 -14.28 0.89 -7.59
C LYS A 214 -12.81 1.21 -7.69
N PHE A 215 -12.18 0.77 -8.75
CA PHE A 215 -10.80 1.09 -9.07
C PHE A 215 -10.70 1.75 -10.43
N TYR A 216 -10.02 2.89 -10.47
CA TYR A 216 -9.74 3.66 -11.68
C TYR A 216 -8.24 3.55 -11.99
N PRO A 217 -7.82 2.63 -12.89
CA PRO A 217 -6.42 2.35 -13.16
C PRO A 217 -5.63 3.58 -13.64
N ASP A 218 -6.22 4.41 -14.51
CA ASP A 218 -5.57 5.58 -15.09
C ASP A 218 -5.16 6.63 -14.04
N PHE A 219 -5.89 6.67 -12.92
CA PHE A 219 -5.70 7.64 -11.84
C PHE A 219 -5.09 7.03 -10.58
N PHE A 220 -4.82 5.73 -10.56
CA PHE A 220 -4.42 5.02 -9.33
C PHE A 220 -5.38 5.27 -8.16
N ARG A 221 -6.69 5.25 -8.41
CA ARG A 221 -7.70 5.66 -7.45
C ARG A 221 -8.65 4.52 -7.11
N PHE A 222 -8.87 4.34 -5.80
CA PHE A 222 -9.93 3.51 -5.26
C PHE A 222 -11.03 4.38 -4.64
N GLU A 223 -12.27 3.96 -4.81
CA GLU A 223 -13.44 4.60 -4.22
C GLU A 223 -14.36 3.53 -3.60
N SER A 224 -15.04 3.89 -2.53
CA SER A 224 -16.12 3.05 -1.99
C SER A 224 -17.29 3.01 -2.97
N ILE A 225 -17.90 1.83 -3.12
CA ILE A 225 -19.22 1.73 -3.76
C ILE A 225 -20.21 2.19 -2.70
N GLY A 226 -20.81 3.38 -2.90
CA GLY A 226 -21.83 3.88 -1.99
C GLY A 226 -22.94 2.85 -1.83
N ASN A 227 -23.35 2.58 -0.61
CA ASN A 227 -24.67 1.97 -0.39
C ASN A 227 -25.70 3.02 -0.80
N GLU A 228 -26.38 2.81 -1.92
CA GLU A 228 -27.63 3.50 -2.26
C GLU A 228 -28.70 3.19 -1.24
#